data_f70a130d43e6563c44d2dd09a9da47df
#
_entry.id   f70a130d43e6563c44d2dd09a9da47df
#
_cell.length_a   1.000
_cell.length_b   1.000
_cell.length_c   1.000
_cell.angle_alpha   90.00
_cell.angle_beta   90.00
_cell.angle_gamma   90.00
#
_symmetry.space_group_name_H-M   'P 1'
#
loop_
_entity.id
_entity.type
_entity.pdbx_description
1 polymer ?
#
loop_
_entity_poly.entity_id
_entity_poly.type
_entity_poly.pdbx_seq_one_letter_code
_entity_poly.pdbx_strand_id
1 'polypeptide(L)'
;IPTVKDISFSISPGEIVGLVGESGCGKSTLLRTLMMLMEENCQIDKGAVFFEETDLTKLSEKELRLLRGKDIVMIFQNAALSSNPLHKIGHQFYETITSHSGKMSKKECYAKAEDILKKLKFKEPKRILNSYPFELSGGMNQRVALALAILMNPKLILADEPTSALDVTVQAQVIKQMRQLRESYHTAMLVVTHNMGVVAQLCDKVGVLYAGRIVEWGSVED
;
A
#
# COMPACT_ATOMS: atom_id res chain seq x y z
N ILE A 1 2.34 -8.65 25.28
CA ILE A 1 2.55 -9.97 24.62
C ILE A 1 3.12 -9.70 23.25
N PRO A 2 4.28 -10.28 22.85
CA PRO A 2 4.85 -10.05 21.54
C PRO A 2 3.94 -10.62 20.45
N THR A 3 3.49 -9.75 19.53
CA THR A 3 2.59 -10.10 18.42
C THR A 3 3.36 -10.62 17.22
N VAL A 4 4.55 -10.06 16.97
CA VAL A 4 5.46 -10.43 15.88
C VAL A 4 6.79 -10.83 16.50
N LYS A 5 7.39 -11.97 16.04
CA LYS A 5 8.55 -12.59 16.69
C LYS A 5 9.53 -13.12 15.65
N ASP A 6 10.80 -12.72 15.80
CA ASP A 6 11.92 -13.29 15.04
C ASP A 6 11.65 -13.36 13.52
N ILE A 7 11.13 -12.25 12.96
CA ILE A 7 10.89 -12.13 11.53
C ILE A 7 12.09 -11.42 10.89
N SER A 8 12.63 -12.04 9.83
CA SER A 8 13.69 -11.45 9.02
C SER A 8 13.46 -11.81 7.55
N PHE A 9 13.34 -10.81 6.71
CA PHE A 9 13.26 -10.95 5.25
C PHE A 9 13.68 -9.65 4.56
N SER A 10 13.90 -9.72 3.27
CA SER A 10 14.19 -8.54 2.43
C SER A 10 13.31 -8.55 1.18
N ILE A 11 13.08 -7.37 0.65
CA ILE A 11 12.35 -7.15 -0.62
C ILE A 11 13.25 -6.34 -1.53
N SER A 12 13.54 -6.87 -2.70
CA SER A 12 14.35 -6.19 -3.71
C SER A 12 13.53 -5.14 -4.49
N PRO A 13 14.16 -4.11 -5.08
CA PRO A 13 13.45 -3.19 -5.96
C PRO A 13 12.71 -3.93 -7.08
N GLY A 14 11.42 -3.60 -7.27
CA GLY A 14 10.57 -4.24 -8.27
C GLY A 14 10.09 -5.65 -7.91
N GLU A 15 10.44 -6.19 -6.74
CA GLU A 15 9.98 -7.48 -6.25
C GLU A 15 8.61 -7.34 -5.56
N ILE A 16 7.72 -8.30 -5.75
CA ILE A 16 6.45 -8.40 -5.03
C ILE A 16 6.49 -9.62 -4.13
N VAL A 17 6.43 -9.37 -2.83
CA VAL A 17 6.40 -10.41 -1.80
C VAL A 17 4.99 -10.52 -1.24
N GLY A 18 4.45 -11.73 -1.21
CA GLY A 18 3.21 -12.07 -0.54
C GLY A 18 3.47 -12.48 0.92
N LEU A 19 2.64 -12.03 1.84
CA LEU A 19 2.62 -12.54 3.20
C LEU A 19 1.23 -13.07 3.51
N VAL A 20 1.12 -14.38 3.70
CA VAL A 20 -0.16 -15.05 3.96
C VAL A 20 -0.22 -15.57 5.39
N GLY A 21 -1.42 -15.80 5.89
CA GLY A 21 -1.65 -16.36 7.22
C GLY A 21 -3.08 -16.10 7.70
N GLU A 22 -3.46 -16.76 8.78
CA GLU A 22 -4.78 -16.63 9.38
C GLU A 22 -5.05 -15.22 9.92
N SER A 23 -6.33 -14.88 10.13
CA SER A 23 -6.69 -13.62 10.78
C SER A 23 -6.11 -13.57 12.19
N GLY A 24 -5.56 -12.43 12.58
CA GLY A 24 -4.95 -12.23 13.89
C GLY A 24 -3.53 -12.76 14.07
N CYS A 25 -2.89 -13.38 13.06
CA CYS A 25 -1.51 -13.88 13.18
C CYS A 25 -0.43 -12.80 13.18
N GLY A 26 -0.77 -11.51 13.05
CA GLY A 26 0.16 -10.39 13.15
C GLY A 26 0.50 -9.66 11.84
N LYS A 27 -0.15 -9.99 10.70
CA LYS A 27 0.13 -9.39 9.38
C LYS A 27 0.03 -7.86 9.36
N SER A 28 -1.12 -7.32 9.73
CA SER A 28 -1.34 -5.86 9.77
C SER A 28 -0.46 -5.17 10.81
N THR A 29 -0.16 -5.85 11.93
CA THR A 29 0.80 -5.35 12.93
C THR A 29 2.19 -5.23 12.32
N LEU A 30 2.63 -6.24 11.56
CA LEU A 30 3.91 -6.19 10.85
C LEU A 30 3.95 -5.03 9.86
N LEU A 31 2.92 -4.86 9.02
CA LEU A 31 2.86 -3.72 8.08
C LEU A 31 2.95 -2.37 8.79
N ARG A 32 2.21 -2.19 9.89
CA ARG A 32 2.27 -0.96 10.70
C ARG A 32 3.65 -0.76 11.32
N THR A 33 4.30 -1.84 11.78
CA THR A 33 5.68 -1.79 12.30
C THR A 33 6.66 -1.35 11.22
N LEU A 34 6.56 -1.87 10.00
CA LEU A 34 7.40 -1.46 8.87
C LEU A 34 7.21 0.02 8.50
N MET A 35 6.01 0.56 8.73
CA MET A 35 5.72 1.99 8.57
C MET A 35 6.09 2.84 9.79
N MET A 36 6.58 2.24 10.89
CA MET A 36 6.73 2.94 12.18
C MET A 36 5.42 3.62 12.65
N LEU A 37 4.25 3.00 12.35
CA LEU A 37 2.90 3.45 12.74
C LEU A 37 2.35 2.53 13.83
N MET A 38 3.10 2.40 14.91
CA MET A 38 2.72 1.56 16.05
C MET A 38 1.77 2.32 16.99
N GLU A 39 0.90 1.57 17.66
CA GLU A 39 0.05 2.11 18.74
C GLU A 39 0.93 2.50 19.95
N GLU A 40 0.42 3.40 20.81
CA GLU A 40 1.17 3.95 21.96
C GLU A 40 1.74 2.88 22.90
N ASN A 41 1.08 1.70 22.96
CA ASN A 41 1.50 0.57 23.82
C ASN A 41 2.36 -0.47 23.06
N CYS A 42 2.75 -0.19 21.83
CA CYS A 42 3.55 -1.08 21.02
C CYS A 42 4.96 -0.54 20.81
N GLN A 43 5.96 -1.42 20.90
CA GLN A 43 7.35 -1.06 20.64
C GLN A 43 8.08 -2.22 19.94
N ILE A 44 9.18 -1.89 19.32
CA ILE A 44 10.12 -2.88 18.80
C ILE A 44 11.11 -3.21 19.91
N ASP A 45 11.01 -4.41 20.48
CA ASP A 45 11.89 -4.83 21.56
C ASP A 45 13.31 -5.14 21.04
N LYS A 46 13.41 -5.74 19.86
CA LYS A 46 14.68 -6.12 19.21
C LYS A 46 14.55 -6.08 17.69
N GLY A 47 15.69 -5.91 17.02
CA GLY A 47 15.76 -5.85 15.56
C GLY A 47 15.73 -4.42 15.04
N ALA A 48 15.73 -4.30 13.71
CA ALA A 48 15.69 -3.04 13.00
C ALA A 48 14.91 -3.19 11.69
N VAL A 49 14.41 -2.08 11.17
CA VAL A 49 13.75 -2.01 9.86
C VAL A 49 14.56 -1.09 8.98
N PHE A 50 15.08 -1.64 7.89
CA PHE A 50 15.87 -0.89 6.93
C PHE A 50 15.04 -0.57 5.69
N PHE A 51 15.07 0.67 5.26
CA PHE A 51 14.62 1.09 3.95
C PHE A 51 15.84 1.63 3.19
N GLU A 52 16.23 0.89 2.16
CA GLU A 52 17.55 1.04 1.55
C GLU A 52 18.64 0.89 2.65
N GLU A 53 19.52 1.87 2.81
CA GLU A 53 20.57 1.87 3.84
C GLU A 53 20.14 2.54 5.16
N THR A 54 18.91 3.04 5.23
CA THR A 54 18.41 3.83 6.35
C THR A 54 17.66 2.96 7.37
N ASP A 55 18.12 2.95 8.61
CA ASP A 55 17.44 2.30 9.73
C ASP A 55 16.27 3.18 10.21
N LEU A 56 15.05 2.77 9.85
CA LEU A 56 13.82 3.50 10.18
C LEU A 56 13.56 3.57 11.69
N THR A 57 14.09 2.62 12.47
CA THR A 57 13.90 2.57 13.93
C THR A 57 14.63 3.70 14.65
N LYS A 58 15.58 4.34 13.98
CA LYS A 58 16.39 5.45 14.52
C LYS A 58 15.93 6.84 14.07
N LEU A 59 14.98 6.89 13.15
CA LEU A 59 14.50 8.16 12.61
C LEU A 59 13.52 8.83 13.56
N SER A 60 13.59 10.16 13.60
CA SER A 60 12.57 10.99 14.24
C SER A 60 11.25 10.95 13.44
N GLU A 61 10.15 11.27 14.10
CA GLU A 61 8.84 11.34 13.45
C GLU A 61 8.82 12.34 12.27
N LYS A 62 9.62 13.41 12.36
CA LYS A 62 9.77 14.39 11.28
C LYS A 62 10.42 13.77 10.03
N GLU A 63 11.45 12.96 10.21
CA GLU A 63 12.13 12.25 9.12
C GLU A 63 11.25 11.15 8.53
N LEU A 64 10.55 10.38 9.38
CA LEU A 64 9.59 9.37 8.93
C LEU A 64 8.46 9.96 8.08
N ARG A 65 7.95 11.15 8.42
CA ARG A 65 6.95 11.87 7.62
C ARG A 65 7.43 12.25 6.23
N LEU A 66 8.73 12.46 6.02
CA LEU A 66 9.28 12.73 4.70
C LEU A 66 9.29 11.50 3.79
N LEU A 67 9.41 10.31 4.38
CA LEU A 67 9.39 9.03 3.65
C LEU A 67 7.96 8.53 3.42
N ARG A 68 7.10 8.62 4.46
CA ARG A 68 5.71 8.14 4.39
C ARG A 68 4.91 8.96 3.39
N GLY A 69 4.16 8.29 2.54
CA GLY A 69 3.34 8.91 1.48
C GLY A 69 4.14 9.33 0.24
N LYS A 70 5.46 9.29 0.27
CA LYS A 70 6.34 9.59 -0.85
C LYS A 70 7.12 8.36 -1.31
N ASP A 71 8.06 7.88 -0.50
CA ASP A 71 8.92 6.74 -0.84
C ASP A 71 8.33 5.41 -0.38
N ILE A 72 7.64 5.41 0.76
CA ILE A 72 6.92 4.26 1.31
C ILE A 72 5.45 4.63 1.47
N VAL A 73 4.57 3.85 0.88
CA VAL A 73 3.12 4.08 0.92
C VAL A 73 2.40 2.83 1.44
N MET A 74 1.34 3.02 2.20
CA MET A 74 0.48 1.94 2.68
C MET A 74 -0.91 2.03 2.05
N ILE A 75 -1.41 0.89 1.56
CA ILE A 75 -2.79 0.69 1.13
C ILE A 75 -3.47 -0.12 2.23
N PHE A 76 -4.50 0.46 2.85
CA PHE A 76 -5.24 -0.18 3.93
C PHE A 76 -6.35 -1.09 3.39
N GLN A 77 -6.74 -2.07 4.19
CA GLN A 77 -7.76 -3.06 3.88
C GLN A 77 -9.10 -2.44 3.44
N ASN A 78 -9.50 -1.33 4.04
CA ASN A 78 -10.70 -0.61 3.67
C ASN A 78 -10.37 0.78 3.13
N ALA A 79 -10.22 0.87 1.82
CA ALA A 79 -9.89 2.11 1.13
C ALA A 79 -10.92 3.24 1.36
N ALA A 80 -12.20 2.90 1.51
CA ALA A 80 -13.25 3.89 1.76
C ALA A 80 -13.11 4.53 3.15
N LEU A 81 -12.73 3.74 4.17
CA LEU A 81 -12.49 4.24 5.53
C LEU A 81 -11.16 5.00 5.66
N SER A 82 -10.19 4.73 4.79
CA SER A 82 -8.91 5.43 4.77
C SER A 82 -9.00 6.83 4.15
N SER A 83 -10.06 7.07 3.39
CA SER A 83 -10.31 8.35 2.72
C SER A 83 -11.14 9.27 3.62
N ASN A 84 -10.85 10.58 3.60
CA ASN A 84 -11.69 11.54 4.31
C ASN A 84 -13.07 11.65 3.61
N PRO A 85 -14.18 11.22 4.23
CA PRO A 85 -15.49 11.20 3.59
C PRO A 85 -16.06 12.59 3.31
N LEU A 86 -15.54 13.62 3.97
CA LEU A 86 -16.00 15.02 3.82
C LEU A 86 -15.28 15.74 2.67
N HIS A 87 -14.21 15.14 2.13
CA HIS A 87 -13.45 15.73 1.03
C HIS A 87 -13.67 14.95 -0.27
N LYS A 88 -13.83 15.69 -1.37
CA LYS A 88 -13.86 15.11 -2.70
C LYS A 88 -12.53 14.42 -3.01
N ILE A 89 -12.57 13.40 -3.84
CA ILE A 89 -11.38 12.65 -4.26
C ILE A 89 -10.29 13.58 -4.81
N GLY A 90 -10.65 14.53 -5.66
CA GLY A 90 -9.68 15.49 -6.21
C GLY A 90 -8.99 16.37 -5.16
N HIS A 91 -9.66 16.65 -4.03
CA HIS A 91 -9.05 17.37 -2.91
C HIS A 91 -7.99 16.51 -2.20
N GLN A 92 -8.27 15.22 -2.02
CA GLN A 92 -7.32 14.29 -1.40
C GLN A 92 -6.05 14.12 -2.27
N PHE A 93 -6.20 14.07 -3.60
CA PHE A 93 -5.05 14.13 -4.51
C PHE A 93 -4.26 15.44 -4.35
N TYR A 94 -4.95 16.56 -4.26
CA TYR A 94 -4.32 17.86 -4.07
C TYR A 94 -3.53 17.94 -2.76
N GLU A 95 -4.11 17.48 -1.65
CA GLU A 95 -3.46 17.43 -0.34
C GLU A 95 -2.22 16.52 -0.38
N THR A 96 -2.32 15.34 -0.98
CA THR A 96 -1.19 14.41 -1.10
C THR A 96 -0.04 15.02 -1.90
N ILE A 97 -0.32 15.67 -3.03
CA ILE A 97 0.71 16.30 -3.86
C ILE A 97 1.37 17.46 -3.10
N THR A 98 0.57 18.33 -2.51
CA THR A 98 1.11 19.56 -1.88
C THR A 98 1.88 19.28 -0.59
N SER A 99 1.54 18.21 0.13
CA SER A 99 2.27 17.81 1.34
C SER A 99 3.68 17.26 1.04
N HIS A 100 3.91 16.71 -0.17
CA HIS A 100 5.20 16.08 -0.51
C HIS A 100 5.98 16.79 -1.62
N SER A 101 5.33 17.50 -2.54
CA SER A 101 5.99 18.15 -3.69
C SER A 101 6.12 19.66 -3.56
N GLY A 102 5.68 20.24 -2.43
CA GLY A 102 5.71 21.69 -2.24
C GLY A 102 4.57 22.41 -2.99
N LYS A 103 4.78 23.69 -3.29
CA LYS A 103 3.75 24.52 -3.91
C LYS A 103 3.51 24.15 -5.37
N MET A 104 2.38 23.52 -5.65
CA MET A 104 1.86 23.24 -6.98
C MET A 104 0.45 23.83 -7.09
N SER A 105 0.09 24.40 -8.24
CA SER A 105 -1.25 24.95 -8.42
C SER A 105 -2.30 23.84 -8.39
N LYS A 106 -3.51 24.17 -7.93
CA LYS A 106 -4.63 23.22 -7.90
C LYS A 106 -4.90 22.62 -9.28
N LYS A 107 -4.78 23.42 -10.35
CA LYS A 107 -4.98 22.99 -11.73
C LYS A 107 -3.96 21.91 -12.14
N GLU A 108 -2.70 22.10 -11.82
CA GLU A 108 -1.63 21.13 -12.12
C GLU A 108 -1.81 19.83 -11.30
N CYS A 109 -2.18 19.92 -10.01
CA CYS A 109 -2.48 18.76 -9.18
C CYS A 109 -3.63 17.94 -9.76
N TYR A 110 -4.71 18.59 -10.18
CA TYR A 110 -5.86 17.91 -10.78
C TYR A 110 -5.53 17.29 -12.14
N ALA A 111 -4.69 17.95 -12.95
CA ALA A 111 -4.21 17.36 -14.21
C ALA A 111 -3.37 16.10 -13.98
N LYS A 112 -2.47 16.14 -13.01
CA LYS A 112 -1.67 14.96 -12.60
C LYS A 112 -2.56 13.82 -12.09
N ALA A 113 -3.55 14.13 -11.25
CA ALA A 113 -4.51 13.16 -10.75
C ALA A 113 -5.35 12.54 -11.87
N GLU A 114 -5.82 13.35 -12.82
CA GLU A 114 -6.56 12.89 -13.99
C GLU A 114 -5.72 11.94 -14.86
N ASP A 115 -4.43 12.24 -15.08
CA ASP A 115 -3.52 11.38 -15.83
C ASP A 115 -3.35 10.00 -15.16
N ILE A 116 -3.14 9.97 -13.85
CA ILE A 116 -3.03 8.71 -13.11
C ILE A 116 -4.33 7.90 -13.18
N LEU A 117 -5.48 8.53 -13.00
CA LEU A 117 -6.77 7.84 -13.13
C LEU A 117 -6.98 7.27 -14.54
N LYS A 118 -6.53 7.98 -15.60
CA LYS A 118 -6.53 7.46 -16.98
C LYS A 118 -5.63 6.24 -17.14
N LYS A 119 -4.41 6.28 -16.59
CA LYS A 119 -3.48 5.13 -16.58
C LYS A 119 -4.09 3.91 -15.89
N LEU A 120 -4.84 4.11 -14.82
CA LEU A 120 -5.63 3.07 -14.15
C LEU A 120 -6.97 2.77 -14.83
N LYS A 121 -7.18 3.26 -16.07
CA LYS A 121 -8.35 2.96 -16.91
C LYS A 121 -9.70 3.33 -16.30
N PHE A 122 -9.77 4.42 -15.56
CA PHE A 122 -11.06 5.02 -15.23
C PHE A 122 -11.68 5.66 -16.47
N LYS A 123 -12.94 5.36 -16.74
CA LYS A 123 -13.65 5.90 -17.92
C LYS A 123 -13.90 7.40 -17.81
N GLU A 124 -14.19 7.89 -16.61
CA GLU A 124 -14.58 9.29 -16.34
C GLU A 124 -13.75 9.90 -15.20
N PRO A 125 -12.42 10.13 -15.39
CA PRO A 125 -11.55 10.64 -14.34
C PRO A 125 -12.02 11.93 -13.69
N LYS A 126 -12.53 12.87 -14.47
CA LYS A 126 -13.05 14.16 -13.97
C LYS A 126 -14.26 13.98 -13.04
N ARG A 127 -15.15 13.04 -13.34
CA ARG A 127 -16.27 12.70 -12.47
C ARG A 127 -15.74 12.13 -11.14
N ILE A 128 -14.80 11.18 -11.19
CA ILE A 128 -14.18 10.60 -9.99
C ILE A 128 -13.55 11.70 -9.12
N LEU A 129 -12.77 12.60 -9.68
CA LEU A 129 -12.15 13.69 -8.93
C LEU A 129 -13.19 14.63 -8.26
N ASN A 130 -14.38 14.74 -8.83
CA ASN A 130 -15.46 15.56 -8.28
C ASN A 130 -16.40 14.81 -7.34
N SER A 131 -16.27 13.49 -7.23
CA SER A 131 -17.06 12.65 -6.34
C SER A 131 -16.49 12.62 -4.92
N TYR A 132 -17.35 12.32 -3.96
CA TYR A 132 -16.97 11.94 -2.60
C TYR A 132 -16.73 10.43 -2.52
N PRO A 133 -15.95 9.93 -1.53
CA PRO A 133 -15.70 8.50 -1.36
C PRO A 133 -16.99 7.65 -1.26
N PHE A 134 -18.02 8.14 -0.58
CA PHE A 134 -19.30 7.42 -0.41
C PHE A 134 -20.14 7.33 -1.70
N GLU A 135 -19.85 8.14 -2.71
CA GLU A 135 -20.51 8.06 -4.02
C GLU A 135 -19.90 7.00 -4.94
N LEU A 136 -18.77 6.40 -4.53
CA LEU A 136 -18.04 5.40 -5.29
C LEU A 136 -18.32 3.99 -4.76
N SER A 137 -18.33 2.99 -5.65
CA SER A 137 -18.36 1.59 -5.24
C SER A 137 -17.07 1.20 -4.48
N GLY A 138 -17.10 0.11 -3.70
CA GLY A 138 -15.93 -0.39 -2.98
C GLY A 138 -14.73 -0.61 -3.90
N GLY A 139 -14.94 -1.23 -5.06
CA GLY A 139 -13.88 -1.43 -6.05
C GLY A 139 -13.36 -0.14 -6.68
N MET A 140 -14.21 0.88 -6.84
CA MET A 140 -13.76 2.19 -7.30
C MET A 140 -12.92 2.88 -6.23
N ASN A 141 -13.32 2.83 -4.96
CA ASN A 141 -12.54 3.36 -3.84
C ASN A 141 -11.17 2.68 -3.74
N GLN A 142 -11.12 1.34 -3.88
CA GLN A 142 -9.87 0.60 -3.85
C GLN A 142 -8.92 1.03 -4.99
N ARG A 143 -9.44 1.22 -6.20
CA ARG A 143 -8.66 1.70 -7.33
C ARG A 143 -8.24 3.16 -7.17
N VAL A 144 -9.02 4.00 -6.51
CA VAL A 144 -8.65 5.37 -6.14
C VAL A 144 -7.54 5.35 -5.08
N ALA A 145 -7.61 4.48 -4.07
CA ALA A 145 -6.52 4.32 -3.10
C ALA A 145 -5.22 3.87 -3.77
N LEU A 146 -5.29 2.95 -4.75
CA LEU A 146 -4.15 2.57 -5.56
C LEU A 146 -3.61 3.77 -6.37
N ALA A 147 -4.51 4.60 -6.95
CA ALA A 147 -4.12 5.81 -7.67
C ALA A 147 -3.39 6.82 -6.76
N LEU A 148 -3.88 7.01 -5.53
CA LEU A 148 -3.24 7.86 -4.53
C LEU A 148 -1.87 7.28 -4.10
N ALA A 149 -1.79 5.96 -3.92
CA ALA A 149 -0.56 5.28 -3.53
C ALA A 149 0.57 5.52 -4.54
N ILE A 150 0.29 5.48 -5.84
CA ILE A 150 1.31 5.65 -6.89
C ILE A 150 1.57 7.09 -7.31
N LEU A 151 0.82 8.03 -6.77
CA LEU A 151 0.86 9.44 -7.16
C LEU A 151 2.26 10.06 -7.05
N MET A 152 3.05 9.59 -6.08
CA MET A 152 4.39 10.06 -5.81
C MET A 152 5.50 9.13 -6.34
N ASN A 153 5.12 8.11 -7.12
CA ASN A 153 6.03 7.05 -7.62
C ASN A 153 6.84 6.40 -6.49
N PRO A 154 6.18 5.77 -5.50
CA PRO A 154 6.86 5.23 -4.34
C PRO A 154 7.79 4.08 -4.72
N LYS A 155 8.86 3.90 -3.95
CA LYS A 155 9.77 2.77 -4.07
C LYS A 155 9.19 1.50 -3.46
N LEU A 156 8.36 1.64 -2.40
CA LEU A 156 7.72 0.53 -1.70
C LEU A 156 6.25 0.79 -1.44
N ILE A 157 5.40 -0.18 -1.78
CA ILE A 157 3.99 -0.22 -1.40
C ILE A 157 3.76 -1.36 -0.43
N LEU A 158 3.21 -1.04 0.74
CA LEU A 158 2.73 -2.00 1.73
C LEU A 158 1.21 -2.11 1.57
N ALA A 159 0.70 -3.25 1.13
CA ALA A 159 -0.71 -3.45 0.84
C ALA A 159 -1.35 -4.44 1.82
N ASP A 160 -2.26 -3.95 2.65
CA ASP A 160 -3.02 -4.77 3.60
C ASP A 160 -4.34 -5.18 2.96
N GLU A 161 -4.48 -6.45 2.60
CA GLU A 161 -5.66 -7.03 1.98
C GLU A 161 -6.22 -6.22 0.79
N PRO A 162 -5.40 -5.87 -0.22
CA PRO A 162 -5.76 -4.88 -1.24
C PRO A 162 -6.93 -5.29 -2.13
N THR A 163 -7.38 -6.54 -2.06
CA THR A 163 -8.48 -7.09 -2.86
C THR A 163 -9.62 -7.67 -2.02
N SER A 164 -9.55 -7.54 -0.69
CA SER A 164 -10.63 -8.02 0.18
C SER A 164 -11.93 -7.25 -0.10
N ALA A 165 -13.06 -7.94 0.05
CA ALA A 165 -14.40 -7.40 -0.20
C ALA A 165 -14.66 -6.92 -1.64
N LEU A 166 -13.83 -7.34 -2.63
CA LEU A 166 -14.05 -7.08 -4.05
C LEU A 166 -14.61 -8.33 -4.73
N ASP A 167 -15.49 -8.12 -5.71
CA ASP A 167 -15.89 -9.19 -6.61
C ASP A 167 -14.71 -9.64 -7.48
N VAL A 168 -14.79 -10.87 -8.01
CA VAL A 168 -13.70 -11.52 -8.76
C VAL A 168 -13.21 -10.67 -9.95
N THR A 169 -14.12 -9.97 -10.63
CA THR A 169 -13.79 -9.16 -11.80
C THR A 169 -12.98 -7.92 -11.40
N VAL A 170 -13.39 -7.25 -10.34
CA VAL A 170 -12.69 -6.05 -9.81
C VAL A 170 -11.36 -6.47 -9.18
N GLN A 171 -11.32 -7.60 -8.45
CA GLN A 171 -10.07 -8.16 -7.93
C GLN A 171 -9.04 -8.39 -9.05
N ALA A 172 -9.43 -9.04 -10.15
CA ALA A 172 -8.55 -9.26 -11.28
C ALA A 172 -8.04 -7.95 -11.90
N GLN A 173 -8.88 -6.91 -11.93
CA GLN A 173 -8.47 -5.58 -12.40
C GLN A 173 -7.43 -4.94 -11.47
N VAL A 174 -7.61 -5.02 -10.15
CA VAL A 174 -6.65 -4.48 -9.15
C VAL A 174 -5.31 -5.21 -9.26
N ILE A 175 -5.31 -6.54 -9.33
CA ILE A 175 -4.10 -7.35 -9.51
C ILE A 175 -3.36 -6.94 -10.79
N LYS A 176 -4.08 -6.81 -11.90
CA LYS A 176 -3.49 -6.35 -13.17
C LYS A 176 -2.87 -4.95 -13.05
N GLN A 177 -3.54 -4.05 -12.36
CA GLN A 177 -3.03 -2.70 -12.14
C GLN A 177 -1.76 -2.72 -11.27
N MET A 178 -1.72 -3.51 -10.20
CA MET A 178 -0.53 -3.67 -9.36
C MET A 178 0.66 -4.21 -10.15
N ARG A 179 0.46 -5.21 -11.01
CA ARG A 179 1.50 -5.69 -11.93
C ARG A 179 2.02 -4.59 -12.87
N GLN A 180 1.11 -3.85 -13.50
CA GLN A 180 1.47 -2.75 -14.39
C GLN A 180 2.28 -1.66 -13.67
N LEU A 181 1.99 -1.41 -12.39
CA LEU A 181 2.75 -0.48 -11.58
C LEU A 181 4.18 -0.96 -11.32
N ARG A 182 4.35 -2.25 -10.96
CA ARG A 182 5.67 -2.86 -10.84
C ARG A 182 6.49 -2.69 -12.11
N GLU A 183 5.92 -3.06 -13.25
CA GLU A 183 6.58 -3.00 -14.55
C GLU A 183 6.94 -1.56 -14.98
N SER A 184 6.05 -0.60 -14.71
CA SER A 184 6.21 0.80 -15.15
C SER A 184 7.11 1.64 -14.25
N TYR A 185 7.15 1.34 -12.94
CA TYR A 185 7.82 2.19 -11.95
C TYR A 185 8.87 1.46 -11.11
N HIS A 186 9.08 0.15 -11.33
CA HIS A 186 9.96 -0.71 -10.52
C HIS A 186 9.65 -0.63 -9.01
N THR A 187 8.39 -0.37 -8.67
CA THR A 187 7.94 -0.30 -7.28
C THR A 187 7.95 -1.69 -6.66
N ALA A 188 8.65 -1.84 -5.54
CA ALA A 188 8.58 -3.04 -4.71
C ALA A 188 7.24 -3.07 -3.94
N MET A 189 6.73 -4.27 -3.65
CA MET A 189 5.46 -4.40 -2.91
C MET A 189 5.55 -5.50 -1.86
N LEU A 190 4.98 -5.24 -0.68
CA LEU A 190 4.63 -6.28 0.30
C LEU A 190 3.11 -6.37 0.34
N VAL A 191 2.57 -7.50 -0.06
CA VAL A 191 1.13 -7.75 -0.15
C VAL A 191 0.73 -8.74 0.93
N VAL A 192 -0.02 -8.26 1.91
CA VAL A 192 -0.62 -9.10 2.93
C VAL A 192 -2.01 -9.54 2.47
N THR A 193 -2.25 -10.83 2.46
CA THR A 193 -3.56 -11.39 2.07
C THR A 193 -3.76 -12.79 2.66
N HIS A 194 -5.00 -13.22 2.73
CA HIS A 194 -5.36 -14.61 3.01
C HIS A 194 -5.75 -15.37 1.72
N ASN A 195 -5.73 -14.71 0.57
CA ASN A 195 -6.13 -15.28 -0.71
C ASN A 195 -4.92 -15.76 -1.51
N MET A 196 -4.70 -17.08 -1.52
CA MET A 196 -3.61 -17.71 -2.28
C MET A 196 -3.69 -17.46 -3.78
N GLY A 197 -4.89 -17.28 -4.34
CA GLY A 197 -5.06 -16.93 -5.74
C GLY A 197 -4.52 -15.53 -6.10
N VAL A 198 -4.51 -14.60 -5.15
CA VAL A 198 -3.84 -13.30 -5.31
C VAL A 198 -2.33 -13.48 -5.30
N VAL A 199 -1.80 -14.26 -4.36
CA VAL A 199 -0.37 -14.55 -4.26
C VAL A 199 0.14 -15.20 -5.53
N ALA A 200 -0.49 -16.27 -5.98
CA ALA A 200 -0.10 -16.99 -7.20
C ALA A 200 -0.13 -16.12 -8.46
N GLN A 201 -1.01 -15.12 -8.51
CA GLN A 201 -1.11 -14.22 -9.66
C GLN A 201 -0.18 -13.00 -9.59
N LEU A 202 0.24 -12.57 -8.41
CA LEU A 202 0.86 -11.25 -8.24
C LEU A 202 2.29 -11.34 -7.71
N CYS A 203 2.57 -12.27 -6.80
CA CYS A 203 3.80 -12.29 -6.02
C CYS A 203 4.92 -13.12 -6.69
N ASP A 204 6.15 -12.73 -6.45
CA ASP A 204 7.36 -13.49 -6.85
C ASP A 204 7.76 -14.47 -5.74
N LYS A 205 7.61 -14.05 -4.47
CA LYS A 205 7.88 -14.84 -3.27
C LYS A 205 6.70 -14.80 -2.32
N VAL A 206 6.62 -15.78 -1.44
CA VAL A 206 5.60 -15.85 -0.39
C VAL A 206 6.21 -16.26 0.94
N GLY A 207 5.75 -15.62 2.01
CA GLY A 207 5.98 -16.03 3.39
C GLY A 207 4.67 -16.43 4.06
N VAL A 208 4.68 -17.52 4.80
CA VAL A 208 3.54 -17.95 5.61
C VAL A 208 3.75 -17.50 7.05
N LEU A 209 2.86 -16.63 7.53
CA LEU A 209 2.89 -16.10 8.89
C LEU A 209 1.93 -16.90 9.78
N TYR A 210 2.46 -17.49 10.85
CA TYR A 210 1.70 -18.20 11.87
C TYR A 210 2.13 -17.76 13.27
N ALA A 211 1.18 -17.39 14.11
CA ALA A 211 1.41 -16.95 15.49
C ALA A 211 2.55 -15.94 15.66
N GLY A 212 2.67 -14.99 14.72
CA GLY A 212 3.67 -13.93 14.71
C GLY A 212 5.05 -14.34 14.21
N ARG A 213 5.21 -15.52 13.59
CA ARG A 213 6.47 -16.01 13.00
C ARG A 213 6.27 -16.39 11.54
N ILE A 214 7.29 -16.17 10.71
CA ILE A 214 7.32 -16.77 9.37
C ILE A 214 7.74 -18.23 9.55
N VAL A 215 6.86 -19.15 9.19
CA VAL A 215 7.06 -20.60 9.31
C VAL A 215 7.47 -21.24 8.00
N GLU A 216 7.21 -20.57 6.88
CA GLU A 216 7.59 -21.01 5.55
C GLU A 216 7.90 -19.78 4.68
N TRP A 217 8.88 -19.92 3.79
CA TRP A 217 9.30 -18.87 2.87
C TRP A 217 9.85 -19.49 1.59
N GLY A 218 9.37 -19.06 0.43
CA GLY A 218 9.81 -19.60 -0.85
C GLY A 218 9.40 -18.73 -2.04
N SER A 219 9.81 -19.17 -3.22
CA SER A 219 9.29 -18.65 -4.50
C SER A 219 7.84 -19.11 -4.68
N VAL A 220 7.04 -18.35 -5.41
CA VAL A 220 5.66 -18.75 -5.75
C VAL A 220 5.64 -19.82 -6.83
N GLU A 221 6.73 -20.00 -7.59
CA GLU A 221 6.86 -21.01 -8.64
C GLU A 221 7.26 -22.40 -8.09
N ASP A 222 7.77 -22.47 -6.88
CA ASP A 222 8.13 -23.71 -6.17
C ASP A 222 6.91 -24.30 -5.44
#